data_b6b98c8f133078d20b434ce93e0d8247
#
_entry.id   b6b98c8f133078d20b434ce93e0d8247
#
_cell.length_a   1.000
_cell.length_b   1.000
_cell.length_c   1.000
_cell.angle_alpha   90.00
_cell.angle_beta   90.00
_cell.angle_gamma   90.00
#
_symmetry.space_group_name_H-M   'P 1'
#
loop_
_entity.id
_entity.type
_entity.pdbx_description
1 polymer ?
#
loop_
_entity_poly.entity_id
_entity_poly.type
_entity_poly.pdbx_seq_one_letter_code
_entity_poly.pdbx_strand_id
1 'polypeptide(L)'
;MFLAMDTVFDQCSIAVLDASGQVLSAHTESGKREQTQHILPMIDAALSEAKLNLAQIKALVFNRGPGAFSGIRINTAVVQALSVAHDIPCVGVSSLQAIAQCAYQRYGLTQVYSALDARMQQVYFGQYALIDHIMQPVVQESGEDTERLLDYGSQTAANLPVVGNGAPLLKAHDEQVCHEEVWPDAVVIGQLGIAQFIQTGGSDAANALPKYLRNQAWKTLKEQGKA
;
A
#
# COMPACT_ATOMS: atom_id res chain seq x y z
N MET A 1 0.84 20.53 3.49
CA MET A 1 -0.15 19.64 2.89
C MET A 1 0.54 18.41 2.38
N PHE A 2 -0.18 17.31 2.16
CA PHE A 2 0.35 16.04 1.68
C PHE A 2 -0.44 15.61 0.45
N LEU A 3 0.24 15.13 -0.58
CA LEU A 3 -0.37 14.55 -1.77
C LEU A 3 -0.15 13.04 -1.74
N ALA A 4 -1.23 12.29 -1.62
CA ALA A 4 -1.21 10.84 -1.55
C ALA A 4 -1.72 10.22 -2.85
N MET A 5 -1.13 9.08 -3.25
CA MET A 5 -1.49 8.39 -4.47
C MET A 5 -1.37 6.87 -4.36
N ASP A 6 -2.32 6.18 -4.99
CA ASP A 6 -2.36 4.73 -5.09
C ASP A 6 -2.86 4.27 -6.46
N THR A 7 -2.06 3.43 -7.12
CA THR A 7 -2.43 2.75 -8.37
C THR A 7 -2.25 1.22 -8.27
N VAL A 8 -2.16 0.69 -7.03
CA VAL A 8 -1.76 -0.71 -6.80
C VAL A 8 -2.94 -1.69 -6.87
N PHE A 9 -4.16 -1.24 -6.55
CA PHE A 9 -5.35 -2.09 -6.38
C PHE A 9 -6.35 -2.00 -7.55
N ASP A 10 -5.88 -2.13 -8.80
CA ASP A 10 -6.74 -2.00 -10.00
C ASP A 10 -7.58 -0.70 -10.00
N GLN A 11 -7.05 0.35 -9.41
CA GLN A 11 -7.64 1.67 -9.30
C GLN A 11 -6.57 2.76 -9.52
N CYS A 12 -7.01 3.98 -9.75
CA CYS A 12 -6.23 5.18 -9.60
C CYS A 12 -6.87 6.04 -8.52
N SER A 13 -6.17 6.27 -7.42
CA SER A 13 -6.68 7.05 -6.29
C SER A 13 -5.69 8.14 -5.90
N ILE A 14 -6.19 9.36 -5.74
CA ILE A 14 -5.42 10.55 -5.38
C ILE A 14 -6.13 11.25 -4.23
N ALA A 15 -5.38 11.73 -3.25
CA ALA A 15 -5.93 12.53 -2.16
C ALA A 15 -4.96 13.65 -1.74
N VAL A 16 -5.51 14.79 -1.38
CA VAL A 16 -4.81 15.90 -0.74
C VAL A 16 -5.29 15.99 0.70
N LEU A 17 -4.35 15.95 1.64
CA LEU A 17 -4.63 15.97 3.08
C LEU A 17 -3.83 17.09 3.75
N ASP A 18 -4.37 17.60 4.86
CA ASP A 18 -3.61 18.47 5.75
C ASP A 18 -2.73 17.68 6.73
N ALA A 19 -1.99 18.35 7.57
CA ALA A 19 -1.09 17.72 8.55
C ALA A 19 -1.82 16.96 9.67
N SER A 20 -3.12 17.17 9.85
CA SER A 20 -3.95 16.44 10.81
C SER A 20 -4.55 15.16 10.20
N GLY A 21 -4.37 14.94 8.90
CA GLY A 21 -4.99 13.86 8.15
C GLY A 21 -6.41 14.18 7.65
N GLN A 22 -6.86 15.45 7.76
CA GLN A 22 -8.13 15.87 7.19
C GLN A 22 -8.03 15.92 5.66
N VAL A 23 -9.01 15.33 5.00
CA VAL A 23 -9.11 15.29 3.53
C VAL A 23 -9.58 16.64 3.01
N LEU A 24 -8.81 17.24 2.10
CA LEU A 24 -9.15 18.49 1.39
C LEU A 24 -9.77 18.18 0.03
N SER A 25 -9.29 17.14 -0.64
CA SER A 25 -9.88 16.60 -1.87
C SER A 25 -9.48 15.13 -2.01
N ALA A 26 -10.33 14.31 -2.63
CA ALA A 26 -10.01 12.92 -2.93
C ALA A 26 -10.79 12.44 -4.15
N HIS A 27 -10.10 11.73 -5.04
CA HIS A 27 -10.66 11.14 -6.24
C HIS A 27 -10.20 9.69 -6.37
N THR A 28 -11.11 8.79 -6.69
CA THR A 28 -10.80 7.38 -6.95
C THR A 28 -11.56 6.92 -8.17
N GLU A 29 -10.84 6.42 -9.16
CA GLU A 29 -11.37 5.80 -10.36
C GLU A 29 -10.96 4.34 -10.39
N SER A 30 -11.95 3.45 -10.51
CA SER A 30 -11.72 2.02 -10.67
C SER A 30 -11.58 1.69 -12.14
N GLY A 31 -10.54 0.92 -12.50
CA GLY A 31 -10.30 0.51 -13.88
C GLY A 31 -8.95 -0.14 -14.06
N LYS A 32 -8.93 -1.25 -14.85
CA LYS A 32 -7.68 -1.92 -15.19
C LYS A 32 -7.03 -1.23 -16.39
N ARG A 33 -5.72 -0.94 -16.29
CA ARG A 33 -4.84 -0.44 -17.38
C ARG A 33 -5.01 1.01 -17.80
N GLU A 34 -5.80 1.81 -17.10
CA GLU A 34 -5.98 3.24 -17.42
C GLU A 34 -5.24 4.18 -16.46
N GLN A 35 -4.62 3.63 -15.40
CA GLN A 35 -3.95 4.42 -14.36
C GLN A 35 -2.91 5.41 -14.92
N THR A 36 -2.18 5.02 -15.99
CA THR A 36 -1.17 5.88 -16.63
C THR A 36 -1.78 7.12 -17.28
N GLN A 37 -3.01 7.02 -17.78
CA GLN A 37 -3.71 8.13 -18.43
C GLN A 37 -4.38 9.05 -17.40
N HIS A 38 -4.82 8.49 -16.27
CA HIS A 38 -5.65 9.17 -15.26
C HIS A 38 -4.82 9.85 -14.17
N ILE A 39 -3.65 9.30 -13.78
CA ILE A 39 -2.94 9.73 -12.57
C ILE A 39 -2.58 11.23 -12.58
N LEU A 40 -1.99 11.76 -13.65
CA LEU A 40 -1.62 13.18 -13.72
C LEU A 40 -2.83 14.12 -13.79
N PRO A 41 -3.85 13.88 -14.64
CA PRO A 41 -5.09 14.65 -14.60
C PRO A 41 -5.79 14.63 -13.23
N MET A 42 -5.81 13.48 -12.53
CA MET A 42 -6.40 13.39 -11.20
C MET A 42 -5.61 14.15 -10.13
N ILE A 43 -4.28 14.17 -10.24
CA ILE A 43 -3.43 15.01 -9.36
C ILE A 43 -3.75 16.49 -9.58
N ASP A 44 -3.84 16.95 -10.83
CA ASP A 44 -4.18 18.33 -11.15
C ASP A 44 -5.57 18.72 -10.65
N ALA A 45 -6.57 17.85 -10.87
CA ALA A 45 -7.92 18.03 -10.37
C ALA A 45 -7.97 18.13 -8.84
N ALA A 46 -7.29 17.22 -8.13
CA ALA A 46 -7.27 17.20 -6.67
C ALA A 46 -6.60 18.46 -6.08
N LEU A 47 -5.49 18.90 -6.66
CA LEU A 47 -4.81 20.13 -6.24
C LEU A 47 -5.67 21.36 -6.51
N SER A 48 -6.31 21.43 -7.69
CA SER A 48 -7.20 22.55 -8.07
C SER A 48 -8.40 22.65 -7.13
N GLU A 49 -9.05 21.53 -6.80
CA GLU A 49 -10.17 21.49 -5.86
C GLU A 49 -9.75 21.93 -4.46
N ALA A 50 -8.59 21.48 -4.00
CA ALA A 50 -8.00 21.90 -2.72
C ALA A 50 -7.48 23.36 -2.75
N LYS A 51 -7.48 24.03 -3.91
CA LYS A 51 -6.90 25.37 -4.15
C LYS A 51 -5.43 25.47 -3.76
N LEU A 52 -4.67 24.42 -4.12
CA LEU A 52 -3.25 24.28 -3.81
C LEU A 52 -2.46 24.08 -5.12
N ASN A 53 -1.13 24.22 -4.99
CA ASN A 53 -0.17 23.83 -6.02
C ASN A 53 0.93 22.96 -5.41
N LEU A 54 1.77 22.35 -6.23
CA LEU A 54 2.83 21.43 -5.78
C LEU A 54 3.84 22.08 -4.83
N ALA A 55 4.11 23.39 -4.94
CA ALA A 55 5.02 24.08 -4.03
C ALA A 55 4.51 24.15 -2.56
N GLN A 56 3.23 23.90 -2.32
CA GLN A 56 2.61 23.85 -1.00
C GLN A 56 2.53 22.43 -0.42
N ILE A 57 2.95 21.42 -1.20
CA ILE A 57 3.00 20.03 -0.78
C ILE A 57 4.29 19.76 -0.01
N LYS A 58 4.14 19.27 1.21
CA LYS A 58 5.23 18.99 2.14
C LYS A 58 5.86 17.62 1.91
N ALA A 59 5.07 16.65 1.48
CA ALA A 59 5.55 15.34 1.08
C ALA A 59 4.59 14.66 0.10
N LEU A 60 5.15 13.82 -0.77
CA LEU A 60 4.44 12.89 -1.65
C LEU A 60 4.32 11.54 -0.94
N VAL A 61 3.10 11.10 -0.69
CA VAL A 61 2.83 9.82 -0.06
C VAL A 61 2.38 8.83 -1.13
N PHE A 62 2.93 7.63 -1.13
CA PHE A 62 2.60 6.65 -2.16
C PHE A 62 2.54 5.22 -1.64
N ASN A 63 1.66 4.43 -2.23
CA ASN A 63 1.65 2.99 -2.03
C ASN A 63 2.86 2.36 -2.72
N ARG A 64 3.82 1.83 -1.93
CA ARG A 64 5.04 1.19 -2.44
C ARG A 64 4.88 -0.29 -2.76
N GLY A 65 3.68 -0.86 -2.55
CA GLY A 65 3.44 -2.29 -2.64
C GLY A 65 3.54 -3.01 -1.28
N PRO A 66 3.44 -4.34 -1.28
CA PRO A 66 3.36 -5.24 -2.44
C PRO A 66 2.01 -5.18 -3.16
N GLY A 67 1.95 -5.65 -4.43
CA GLY A 67 0.72 -5.71 -5.21
C GLY A 67 0.93 -5.80 -6.71
N ALA A 68 0.03 -5.23 -7.51
CA ALA A 68 0.09 -5.27 -8.96
C ALA A 68 1.36 -4.62 -9.51
N PHE A 69 2.16 -5.38 -10.24
CA PHE A 69 3.49 -5.01 -10.71
C PHE A 69 3.52 -3.71 -11.55
N SER A 70 2.53 -3.54 -12.44
CA SER A 70 2.39 -2.31 -13.25
C SER A 70 1.98 -1.13 -12.39
N GLY A 71 0.99 -1.31 -11.51
CA GLY A 71 0.48 -0.25 -10.64
C GLY A 71 1.56 0.32 -9.72
N ILE A 72 2.34 -0.53 -9.05
CA ILE A 72 3.44 -0.11 -8.18
C ILE A 72 4.45 0.76 -8.96
N ARG A 73 4.78 0.38 -10.20
CA ARG A 73 5.75 1.11 -11.02
C ARG A 73 5.22 2.45 -11.52
N ILE A 74 3.97 2.50 -11.94
CA ILE A 74 3.31 3.76 -12.34
C ILE A 74 3.37 4.74 -11.18
N ASN A 75 2.94 4.30 -10.00
CA ASN A 75 2.92 5.11 -8.78
C ASN A 75 4.31 5.64 -8.45
N THR A 76 5.29 4.75 -8.36
CA THR A 76 6.68 5.10 -8.05
C THR A 76 7.27 6.07 -9.08
N ALA A 77 7.07 5.84 -10.37
CA ALA A 77 7.60 6.71 -11.43
C ALA A 77 7.05 8.15 -11.35
N VAL A 78 5.75 8.29 -11.09
CA VAL A 78 5.12 9.62 -10.93
C VAL A 78 5.64 10.32 -9.68
N VAL A 79 5.74 9.60 -8.56
CA VAL A 79 6.29 10.15 -7.31
C VAL A 79 7.72 10.62 -7.50
N GLN A 80 8.58 9.80 -8.10
CA GLN A 80 9.97 10.16 -8.36
C GLN A 80 10.09 11.38 -9.27
N ALA A 81 9.28 11.45 -10.34
CA ALA A 81 9.29 12.59 -11.26
C ALA A 81 8.86 13.89 -10.56
N LEU A 82 7.77 13.86 -9.79
CA LEU A 82 7.29 15.02 -9.05
C LEU A 82 8.28 15.45 -7.95
N SER A 83 8.87 14.48 -7.24
CA SER A 83 9.88 14.72 -6.20
C SER A 83 11.10 15.44 -6.78
N VAL A 84 11.66 14.95 -7.88
CA VAL A 84 12.82 15.58 -8.55
C VAL A 84 12.48 16.97 -9.09
N ALA A 85 11.29 17.11 -9.71
CA ALA A 85 10.91 18.39 -10.34
C ALA A 85 10.63 19.50 -9.33
N HIS A 86 10.21 19.17 -8.11
CA HIS A 86 9.74 20.15 -7.13
C HIS A 86 10.48 20.08 -5.79
N ASP A 87 11.51 19.24 -5.66
CA ASP A 87 12.28 19.02 -4.42
C ASP A 87 11.37 18.63 -3.23
N ILE A 88 10.39 17.76 -3.48
CA ILE A 88 9.41 17.32 -2.48
C ILE A 88 9.81 15.94 -1.96
N PRO A 89 9.98 15.71 -0.65
CA PRO A 89 10.30 14.40 -0.09
C PRO A 89 9.16 13.40 -0.27
N CYS A 90 9.54 12.11 -0.29
CA CYS A 90 8.64 10.99 -0.54
C CYS A 90 8.45 10.12 0.70
N VAL A 91 7.24 9.55 0.88
CA VAL A 91 6.93 8.58 1.94
C VAL A 91 6.23 7.38 1.32
N GLY A 92 6.86 6.21 1.42
CA GLY A 92 6.31 4.96 0.90
C GLY A 92 5.55 4.17 1.95
N VAL A 93 4.27 3.91 1.71
CA VAL A 93 3.38 3.14 2.59
C VAL A 93 3.21 1.72 2.06
N SER A 94 3.17 0.73 2.94
CA SER A 94 2.90 -0.66 2.57
C SER A 94 1.43 -0.90 2.23
N SER A 95 1.16 -1.64 1.15
CA SER A 95 -0.18 -2.11 0.81
C SER A 95 -0.81 -2.96 1.92
N LEU A 96 -0.03 -3.83 2.55
CA LEU A 96 -0.51 -4.71 3.61
C LEU A 96 -0.86 -3.91 4.88
N GLN A 97 -0.06 -2.89 5.21
CA GLN A 97 -0.37 -1.96 6.29
C GLN A 97 -1.64 -1.15 6.00
N ALA A 98 -1.81 -0.68 4.77
CA ALA A 98 -2.99 0.07 4.36
C ALA A 98 -4.26 -0.78 4.44
N ILE A 99 -4.21 -2.06 4.05
CA ILE A 99 -5.33 -3.01 4.22
C ILE A 99 -5.66 -3.20 5.71
N ALA A 100 -4.64 -3.39 6.57
CA ALA A 100 -4.85 -3.49 8.01
C ALA A 100 -5.51 -2.22 8.58
N GLN A 101 -5.07 -1.04 8.16
CA GLN A 101 -5.66 0.24 8.58
C GLN A 101 -7.11 0.38 8.14
N CYS A 102 -7.45 -0.02 6.91
CA CYS A 102 -8.84 -0.07 6.44
C CYS A 102 -9.69 -1.02 7.28
N ALA A 103 -9.17 -2.18 7.64
CA ALA A 103 -9.88 -3.14 8.48
C ALA A 103 -10.14 -2.59 9.89
N TYR A 104 -9.20 -1.86 10.46
CA TYR A 104 -9.42 -1.14 11.71
C TYR A 104 -10.52 -0.08 11.55
N GLN A 105 -10.43 0.79 10.54
CA GLN A 105 -11.39 1.87 10.33
C GLN A 105 -12.81 1.36 10.06
N ARG A 106 -12.95 0.25 9.32
CA ARG A 106 -14.24 -0.30 8.90
C ARG A 106 -14.89 -1.23 9.91
N TYR A 107 -14.07 -2.05 10.60
CA TYR A 107 -14.55 -3.15 11.45
C TYR A 107 -14.08 -3.05 12.90
N GLY A 108 -13.24 -2.06 13.26
CA GLY A 108 -12.69 -1.92 14.61
C GLY A 108 -11.66 -2.99 14.98
N LEU A 109 -11.09 -3.71 14.00
CA LEU A 109 -10.12 -4.77 14.25
C LEU A 109 -8.78 -4.19 14.67
N THR A 110 -8.32 -4.53 15.86
CA THR A 110 -7.07 -3.99 16.45
C THR A 110 -5.84 -4.87 16.25
N GLN A 111 -6.05 -6.13 15.83
CA GLN A 111 -4.99 -7.05 15.42
C GLN A 111 -5.49 -7.86 14.23
N VAL A 112 -4.70 -7.91 13.16
CA VAL A 112 -5.06 -8.63 11.93
C VAL A 112 -3.84 -9.23 11.24
N TYR A 113 -4.10 -10.23 10.42
CA TYR A 113 -3.23 -10.62 9.33
C TYR A 113 -3.73 -9.96 8.04
N SER A 114 -2.87 -9.23 7.35
CA SER A 114 -3.15 -8.74 5.99
C SER A 114 -2.63 -9.72 4.97
N ALA A 115 -3.45 -10.06 3.99
CA ALA A 115 -3.11 -11.05 2.97
C ALA A 115 -3.55 -10.56 1.58
N LEU A 116 -2.62 -10.53 0.61
CA LEU A 116 -2.89 -10.22 -0.79
C LEU A 116 -2.49 -11.38 -1.69
N ASP A 117 -3.34 -11.72 -2.66
CA ASP A 117 -3.00 -12.71 -3.68
C ASP A 117 -1.74 -12.26 -4.47
N ALA A 118 -0.64 -12.96 -4.27
CA ALA A 118 0.62 -12.71 -4.96
C ALA A 118 0.73 -13.48 -6.28
N ARG A 119 -0.32 -14.22 -6.70
CA ARG A 119 -0.30 -15.16 -7.82
C ARG A 119 0.73 -16.28 -7.63
N MET A 120 0.83 -17.19 -8.59
CA MET A 120 1.81 -18.29 -8.56
C MET A 120 1.73 -19.14 -7.28
N GLN A 121 0.51 -19.36 -6.76
CA GLN A 121 0.21 -20.12 -5.54
C GLN A 121 0.82 -19.52 -4.26
N GLN A 122 0.99 -18.20 -4.21
CA GLN A 122 1.54 -17.50 -3.06
C GLN A 122 0.68 -16.28 -2.65
N VAL A 123 0.81 -15.89 -1.40
CA VAL A 123 0.15 -14.74 -0.77
C VAL A 123 1.21 -13.82 -0.19
N TYR A 124 1.12 -12.52 -0.46
CA TYR A 124 1.81 -11.51 0.34
C TYR A 124 1.12 -11.43 1.69
N PHE A 125 1.89 -11.48 2.76
CA PHE A 125 1.37 -11.64 4.11
C PHE A 125 2.11 -10.74 5.09
N GLY A 126 1.38 -10.20 6.08
CA GLY A 126 1.94 -9.43 7.18
C GLY A 126 1.00 -9.43 8.38
N GLN A 127 1.56 -9.28 9.58
CA GLN A 127 0.81 -9.14 10.83
C GLN A 127 0.88 -7.70 11.32
N TYR A 128 -0.26 -7.16 11.74
CA TYR A 128 -0.39 -5.78 12.19
C TYR A 128 -1.18 -5.70 13.49
N ALA A 129 -0.79 -4.74 14.33
CA ALA A 129 -1.49 -4.40 15.57
C ALA A 129 -1.66 -2.89 15.67
N LEU A 130 -2.74 -2.46 16.30
CA LEU A 130 -3.07 -1.06 16.50
C LEU A 130 -2.20 -0.44 17.61
N ILE A 131 -1.51 0.64 17.28
CA ILE A 131 -0.76 1.49 18.21
C ILE A 131 -1.10 2.94 17.85
N ASP A 132 -1.60 3.71 18.81
CA ASP A 132 -1.95 5.12 18.64
C ASP A 132 -2.79 5.40 17.38
N HIS A 133 -3.86 4.62 17.19
CA HIS A 133 -4.79 4.68 16.04
C HIS A 133 -4.18 4.32 14.67
N ILE A 134 -2.94 3.88 14.63
CA ILE A 134 -2.23 3.45 13.42
C ILE A 134 -1.90 1.96 13.52
N MET A 135 -2.25 1.20 12.49
CA MET A 135 -1.86 -0.21 12.38
C MET A 135 -0.36 -0.31 12.08
N GLN A 136 0.39 -0.83 13.03
CA GLN A 136 1.84 -1.00 12.94
C GLN A 136 2.21 -2.47 12.67
N PRO A 137 3.28 -2.73 11.91
CA PRO A 137 3.76 -4.09 11.71
C PRO A 137 4.22 -4.69 13.05
N VAL A 138 3.81 -5.94 13.31
CA VAL A 138 4.28 -6.69 14.48
C VAL A 138 5.65 -7.27 14.16
N VAL A 139 6.68 -6.76 14.83
CA VAL A 139 8.05 -7.26 14.70
C VAL A 139 8.15 -8.61 15.40
N GLN A 140 8.63 -9.63 14.69
CA GLN A 140 8.87 -10.95 15.29
C GLN A 140 10.21 -10.95 16.04
N GLU A 141 10.29 -11.72 17.13
CA GLU A 141 11.51 -11.85 17.93
C GLU A 141 12.70 -12.40 17.12
N SER A 142 12.43 -13.14 16.03
CA SER A 142 13.43 -13.64 15.09
C SER A 142 14.13 -12.56 14.28
N GLY A 143 13.65 -11.30 14.30
CA GLY A 143 14.15 -10.23 13.45
C GLY A 143 13.82 -10.38 11.96
N GLU A 144 12.99 -11.34 11.61
CA GLU A 144 12.51 -11.52 10.22
C GLU A 144 11.63 -10.34 9.79
N ASP A 145 11.65 -10.05 8.48
CA ASP A 145 10.77 -9.04 7.91
C ASP A 145 9.30 -9.44 8.16
N THR A 146 8.54 -8.52 8.72
CA THR A 146 7.12 -8.72 9.06
C THR A 146 6.27 -9.02 7.83
N GLU A 147 6.71 -8.57 6.66
CA GLU A 147 6.05 -8.81 5.37
C GLU A 147 6.80 -9.88 4.59
N ARG A 148 6.11 -10.97 4.25
CA ARG A 148 6.68 -12.13 3.57
C ARG A 148 5.71 -12.78 2.59
N LEU A 149 6.22 -13.75 1.82
CA LEU A 149 5.41 -14.65 1.01
C LEU A 149 5.06 -15.89 1.82
N LEU A 150 3.80 -16.34 1.69
CA LEU A 150 3.34 -17.66 2.13
C LEU A 150 2.77 -18.41 0.94
N ASP A 151 2.89 -19.74 0.91
CA ASP A 151 2.24 -20.55 -0.09
C ASP A 151 0.74 -20.68 0.21
N TYR A 152 -0.08 -20.90 -0.82
CA TYR A 152 -1.50 -21.20 -0.65
C TYR A 152 -1.69 -22.39 0.29
N GLY A 153 -2.73 -22.34 1.11
CA GLY A 153 -3.01 -23.34 2.12
C GLY A 153 -2.13 -23.28 3.37
N SER A 154 -1.18 -22.32 3.46
CA SER A 154 -0.46 -22.06 4.70
C SER A 154 -1.42 -21.64 5.80
N GLN A 155 -1.20 -22.14 7.02
CA GLN A 155 -1.96 -21.75 8.20
C GLN A 155 -1.24 -20.63 8.94
N THR A 156 -2.00 -19.65 9.45
CA THR A 156 -1.45 -18.57 10.27
C THR A 156 -1.09 -19.06 11.66
N ALA A 157 -0.15 -18.40 12.35
CA ALA A 157 0.35 -18.82 13.67
C ALA A 157 -0.71 -18.71 14.77
N ALA A 158 -1.67 -17.79 14.64
CA ALA A 158 -2.73 -17.55 15.61
C ALA A 158 -4.09 -17.36 14.91
N ASN A 159 -5.18 -17.55 15.64
CA ASN A 159 -6.55 -17.30 15.17
C ASN A 159 -6.87 -15.79 15.25
N LEU A 160 -6.18 -14.99 14.43
CA LEU A 160 -6.50 -13.57 14.23
C LEU A 160 -7.33 -13.39 12.96
N PRO A 161 -8.15 -12.33 12.84
CA PRO A 161 -8.81 -12.00 11.59
C PRO A 161 -7.84 -11.87 10.43
N VAL A 162 -8.20 -12.40 9.25
CA VAL A 162 -7.42 -12.25 8.01
C VAL A 162 -8.17 -11.31 7.08
N VAL A 163 -7.48 -10.30 6.58
CA VAL A 163 -8.06 -9.25 5.73
C VAL A 163 -7.34 -9.12 4.40
N GLY A 164 -8.10 -8.82 3.34
CA GLY A 164 -7.62 -8.71 1.96
C GLY A 164 -7.89 -9.96 1.12
N ASN A 165 -7.73 -9.87 -0.19
CA ASN A 165 -8.14 -10.90 -1.15
C ASN A 165 -7.27 -12.17 -1.13
N GLY A 166 -6.19 -12.18 -0.37
CA GLY A 166 -5.40 -13.37 -0.08
C GLY A 166 -5.95 -14.22 1.07
N ALA A 167 -6.93 -13.71 1.86
CA ALA A 167 -7.48 -14.41 3.01
C ALA A 167 -8.04 -15.81 2.65
N PRO A 168 -8.87 -15.99 1.61
CA PRO A 168 -9.43 -17.30 1.24
C PRO A 168 -8.40 -18.28 0.69
N LEU A 169 -7.19 -17.80 0.38
CA LEU A 169 -6.10 -18.64 -0.15
C LEU A 169 -5.24 -19.27 0.95
N LEU A 170 -5.44 -18.85 2.19
CA LEU A 170 -4.81 -19.42 3.38
C LEU A 170 -5.73 -20.48 4.02
N LYS A 171 -5.12 -21.39 4.80
CA LYS A 171 -5.89 -22.33 5.58
C LYS A 171 -6.40 -21.64 6.85
N ALA A 172 -7.71 -21.50 6.95
CA ALA A 172 -8.35 -20.89 8.11
C ALA A 172 -8.22 -21.76 9.37
N HIS A 173 -8.21 -21.12 10.53
CA HIS A 173 -8.54 -21.75 11.81
C HIS A 173 -10.06 -21.90 11.94
N ASP A 174 -10.50 -22.73 12.89
CA ASP A 174 -11.92 -22.85 13.21
C ASP A 174 -12.47 -21.46 13.63
N GLU A 175 -13.61 -21.06 13.03
CA GLU A 175 -14.27 -19.78 13.28
C GLU A 175 -13.41 -18.53 12.97
N GLN A 176 -12.34 -18.65 12.20
CA GLN A 176 -11.50 -17.51 11.83
C GLN A 176 -12.28 -16.50 10.96
N VAL A 177 -12.27 -15.24 11.40
CA VAL A 177 -12.91 -14.14 10.67
C VAL A 177 -12.06 -13.77 9.45
N CYS A 178 -12.70 -13.71 8.27
CA CYS A 178 -12.07 -13.32 7.02
C CYS A 178 -12.86 -12.20 6.35
N HIS A 179 -12.16 -11.11 5.95
CA HIS A 179 -12.72 -10.01 5.17
C HIS A 179 -11.92 -9.84 3.88
N GLU A 180 -12.44 -10.36 2.77
CA GLU A 180 -11.74 -10.39 1.48
C GLU A 180 -11.75 -9.03 0.77
N GLU A 181 -12.86 -8.28 0.90
CA GLU A 181 -13.08 -7.02 0.20
C GLU A 181 -12.67 -5.81 1.03
N VAL A 182 -11.38 -5.75 1.37
CA VAL A 182 -10.79 -4.61 2.06
C VAL A 182 -9.76 -3.96 1.14
N TRP A 183 -10.15 -2.83 0.56
CA TRP A 183 -9.32 -2.10 -0.39
C TRP A 183 -9.04 -0.70 0.14
N PRO A 184 -7.77 -0.35 0.36
CA PRO A 184 -7.38 1.02 0.70
C PRO A 184 -7.46 1.93 -0.53
N ASP A 185 -7.59 3.22 -0.26
CA ASP A 185 -7.50 4.29 -1.23
C ASP A 185 -6.37 5.27 -0.86
N ALA A 186 -6.22 6.35 -1.63
CA ALA A 186 -5.20 7.35 -1.35
C ALA A 186 -5.41 8.09 -0.02
N VAL A 187 -6.63 8.12 0.53
CA VAL A 187 -6.89 8.74 1.84
C VAL A 187 -6.20 7.93 2.94
N VAL A 188 -6.39 6.62 2.95
CA VAL A 188 -5.74 5.74 3.94
C VAL A 188 -4.23 5.75 3.77
N ILE A 189 -3.73 5.70 2.53
CA ILE A 189 -2.30 5.83 2.21
C ILE A 189 -1.77 7.16 2.76
N GLY A 190 -2.48 8.27 2.55
CA GLY A 190 -2.13 9.59 3.05
C GLY A 190 -2.04 9.66 4.57
N GLN A 191 -3.03 9.15 5.27
CA GLN A 191 -3.07 9.13 6.74
C GLN A 191 -1.88 8.35 7.34
N LEU A 192 -1.59 7.16 6.80
CA LEU A 192 -0.43 6.37 7.21
C LEU A 192 0.89 7.07 6.91
N GLY A 193 1.01 7.67 5.73
CA GLY A 193 2.21 8.39 5.32
C GLY A 193 2.45 9.67 6.15
N ILE A 194 1.41 10.39 6.55
CA ILE A 194 1.52 11.53 7.46
C ILE A 194 2.08 11.09 8.81
N ALA A 195 1.54 10.01 9.40
CA ALA A 195 2.03 9.46 10.66
C ALA A 195 3.51 9.06 10.56
N GLN A 196 3.91 8.39 9.47
CA GLN A 196 5.29 8.00 9.22
C GLN A 196 6.18 9.23 9.00
N PHE A 197 5.73 10.22 8.24
CA PHE A 197 6.48 11.46 7.99
C PHE A 197 6.79 12.23 9.28
N ILE A 198 5.85 12.27 10.21
CA ILE A 198 6.05 12.92 11.52
C ILE A 198 7.15 12.23 12.33
N GLN A 199 7.27 10.91 12.22
CA GLN A 199 8.25 10.11 12.97
C GLN A 199 9.65 10.12 12.34
N THR A 200 9.71 9.98 11.01
CA THR A 200 10.98 9.69 10.31
C THR A 200 11.37 10.74 9.27
N GLY A 201 10.47 11.69 8.95
CA GLY A 201 10.62 12.55 7.78
C GLY A 201 10.34 11.79 6.48
N GLY A 202 10.65 12.41 5.37
CA GLY A 202 10.56 11.80 4.04
C GLY A 202 11.95 11.37 3.54
N SER A 203 11.98 10.67 2.43
CA SER A 203 13.18 10.31 1.68
C SER A 203 13.24 11.08 0.36
N ASP A 204 14.41 11.14 -0.24
CA ASP A 204 14.59 11.68 -1.60
C ASP A 204 13.97 10.73 -2.66
N ALA A 205 13.88 11.22 -3.91
CA ALA A 205 13.34 10.46 -5.04
C ALA A 205 14.10 9.15 -5.31
N ALA A 206 15.42 9.10 -5.06
CA ALA A 206 16.24 7.91 -5.31
C ALA A 206 15.87 6.76 -4.36
N ASN A 207 15.35 7.08 -3.18
CA ASN A 207 14.92 6.14 -2.16
C ASN A 207 13.39 5.85 -2.21
N ALA A 208 12.65 6.52 -3.07
CA ALA A 208 11.24 6.22 -3.34
C ALA A 208 11.14 4.96 -4.22
N LEU A 209 11.35 3.79 -3.64
CA LEU A 209 11.44 2.51 -4.35
C LEU A 209 10.26 1.59 -4.03
N PRO A 210 9.84 0.75 -5.01
CA PRO A 210 8.89 -0.33 -4.77
C PRO A 210 9.44 -1.36 -3.79
N LYS A 211 8.59 -1.92 -2.93
CA LYS A 211 8.94 -3.09 -2.13
C LYS A 211 8.57 -4.37 -2.88
N TYR A 212 9.58 -5.13 -3.29
CA TYR A 212 9.40 -6.44 -3.90
C TYR A 212 9.70 -7.54 -2.88
N LEU A 213 8.68 -8.31 -2.50
CA LEU A 213 8.84 -9.45 -1.60
C LEU A 213 9.26 -10.73 -2.34
N ARG A 214 9.01 -10.80 -3.67
CA ARG A 214 9.44 -11.92 -4.49
C ARG A 214 10.76 -11.62 -5.18
N ASN A 215 11.84 -12.22 -4.70
CA ASN A 215 13.19 -12.03 -5.23
C ASN A 215 13.52 -12.91 -6.45
N GLN A 216 12.70 -13.94 -6.74
CA GLN A 216 12.91 -14.89 -7.82
C GLN A 216 11.68 -14.98 -8.74
N ALA A 217 11.23 -13.85 -9.25
CA ALA A 217 10.05 -13.77 -10.13
C ALA A 217 10.30 -14.36 -11.55
N TRP A 218 11.54 -14.50 -11.95
CA TRP A 218 11.94 -14.95 -13.28
C TRP A 218 12.70 -16.25 -13.19
N LYS A 219 12.06 -17.34 -13.64
CA LYS A 219 12.74 -18.59 -13.94
C LYS A 219 13.37 -18.44 -15.32
N THR A 220 14.64 -18.81 -15.46
CA THR A 220 15.30 -18.93 -16.77
C THR A 220 14.56 -19.97 -17.62
N LEU A 221 14.72 -19.92 -18.95
CA LEU A 221 14.10 -20.91 -19.85
C LEU A 221 14.46 -22.35 -19.45
N LYS A 222 15.67 -22.58 -18.94
CA LYS A 222 16.14 -23.86 -18.39
C LYS A 222 15.34 -24.29 -17.14
N GLU A 223 15.07 -23.39 -16.22
CA GLU A 223 14.28 -23.66 -15.01
C GLU A 223 12.77 -23.80 -15.30
N GLN A 224 12.32 -23.35 -16.47
CA GLN A 224 10.97 -23.53 -16.99
C GLN A 224 10.80 -24.85 -17.76
N GLY A 225 11.85 -25.64 -17.93
CA GLY A 225 11.82 -26.89 -18.72
C GLY A 225 11.59 -26.66 -20.23
N LYS A 226 11.89 -25.44 -20.72
CA LYS A 226 11.69 -25.00 -22.12
C LYS A 226 13.02 -24.76 -22.84
N ALA A 227 14.07 -25.49 -22.48
CA ALA A 227 15.36 -25.51 -23.17
C ALA A 227 15.51 -26.78 -23.98
#